data_18b42f452c8cbcaaa44aa38b850d90ac
#
_entry.id   18b42f452c8cbcaaa44aa38b850d90ac
#
_cell.length_a   1.000
_cell.length_b   1.000
_cell.length_c   1.000
_cell.angle_alpha   90.00
_cell.angle_beta   90.00
_cell.angle_gamma   90.00
#
_symmetry.space_group_name_H-M   'P 1'
#
loop_
_entity.id
_entity.type
_entity.pdbx_description
1 polymer ?
#
loop_
_entity_poly.entity_id
_entity_poly.type
_entity_poly.pdbx_seq_one_letter_code
_entity_poly.pdbx_strand_id
1 'polypeptide(L)'
;RIPSSAASDVYKRQILTMYAALLLYDQNIYYAFLVGMTASLFDGADGLVARATKTNSIRGGYLDATLDRYADCIAFSALILCDWVNPLPIESLEFISGQMWAMAAMIGAFQTSYCRAAAERLGVSQEGIGLIERPERWFILGMGLLIGELMGDVETIITIVVAALAILGNLTAIQRMNHFWIEAKNE
;
A
#
# COMPACT_ATOMS: atom_id res chain seq x y z
N ARG A 1 12.83 5.82 25.59
CA ARG A 1 13.58 4.83 24.78
C ARG A 1 12.53 3.88 24.19
N ILE A 2 12.53 3.67 22.87
CA ILE A 2 11.76 2.60 22.25
C ILE A 2 12.34 1.29 22.78
N PRO A 3 11.56 0.32 23.25
CA PRO A 3 12.09 -0.99 23.59
C PRO A 3 12.90 -1.51 22.39
N SER A 4 14.10 -2.00 22.65
CA SER A 4 15.03 -2.42 21.58
C SER A 4 14.45 -3.48 20.65
N SER A 5 13.50 -4.29 21.13
CA SER A 5 12.76 -5.27 20.34
C SER A 5 11.83 -4.62 19.31
N ALA A 6 10.99 -3.66 19.69
CA ALA A 6 10.03 -3.04 18.78
C ALA A 6 10.71 -2.26 17.63
N ALA A 7 11.80 -1.52 17.93
CA ALA A 7 12.58 -0.86 16.90
C ALA A 7 13.23 -1.88 15.93
N SER A 8 13.77 -2.98 16.48
CA SER A 8 14.39 -4.05 15.68
C SER A 8 13.39 -4.68 14.71
N ASP A 9 12.14 -4.91 15.13
CA ASP A 9 11.14 -5.60 14.33
C ASP A 9 10.61 -4.70 13.19
N VAL A 10 10.47 -3.40 13.45
CA VAL A 10 10.15 -2.41 12.40
C VAL A 10 11.26 -2.36 11.32
N TYR A 11 12.54 -2.38 11.71
CA TYR A 11 13.63 -2.39 10.72
C TYR A 11 13.69 -3.70 9.93
N LYS A 12 13.45 -4.85 10.55
CA LYS A 12 13.40 -6.14 9.85
C LYS A 12 12.32 -6.14 8.77
N ARG A 13 11.13 -5.64 9.10
CA ARG A 13 10.04 -5.49 8.14
C ARG A 13 10.43 -4.62 6.95
N GLN A 14 11.07 -3.48 7.21
CA GLN A 14 11.50 -2.58 6.15
C GLN A 14 12.52 -3.24 5.21
N ILE A 15 13.47 -3.99 5.77
CA ILE A 15 14.46 -4.76 4.99
C ILE A 15 13.75 -5.81 4.13
N LEU A 16 12.77 -6.53 4.67
CA LEU A 16 11.99 -7.51 3.91
C LEU A 16 11.21 -6.86 2.77
N THR A 17 10.56 -5.71 3.02
CA THR A 17 9.84 -4.97 1.96
C THR A 17 10.79 -4.50 0.86
N MET A 18 11.96 -3.99 1.23
CA MET A 18 12.98 -3.57 0.27
C MET A 18 13.52 -4.76 -0.54
N TYR A 19 13.73 -5.89 0.10
CA TYR A 19 14.16 -7.11 -0.56
C TYR A 19 13.07 -7.66 -1.51
N ALA A 20 11.80 -7.65 -1.09
CA ALA A 20 10.70 -8.01 -1.97
C ALA A 20 10.61 -7.11 -3.22
N ALA A 21 10.84 -5.81 -3.07
CA ALA A 21 10.86 -4.87 -4.18
C ALA A 21 12.05 -5.12 -5.15
N LEU A 22 13.22 -5.47 -4.63
CA LEU A 22 14.36 -5.88 -5.45
C LEU A 22 14.09 -7.17 -6.22
N LEU A 23 13.50 -8.17 -5.57
CA LEU A 23 13.08 -9.41 -6.23
C LEU A 23 12.03 -9.17 -7.31
N LEU A 24 11.13 -8.21 -7.09
CA LEU A 24 10.14 -7.78 -8.08
C LEU A 24 10.83 -7.13 -9.29
N TYR A 25 11.79 -6.24 -9.03
CA TYR A 25 12.59 -5.61 -10.08
C TYR A 25 13.39 -6.64 -10.90
N ASP A 26 13.98 -7.65 -10.25
CA ASP A 26 14.71 -8.75 -10.86
C ASP A 26 13.79 -9.82 -11.50
N GLN A 27 12.48 -9.56 -11.58
CA GLN A 27 11.47 -10.45 -12.14
C GLN A 27 11.34 -11.81 -11.43
N ASN A 28 11.79 -11.90 -10.19
CA ASN A 28 11.63 -13.07 -9.34
C ASN A 28 10.30 -13.03 -8.55
N ILE A 29 9.19 -13.14 -9.27
CA ILE A 29 7.82 -12.88 -8.79
C ILE A 29 7.46 -13.76 -7.61
N TYR A 30 7.72 -15.06 -7.72
CA TYR A 30 7.38 -16.02 -6.67
C TYR A 30 8.05 -15.67 -5.33
N TYR A 31 9.34 -15.36 -5.36
CA TYR A 31 10.05 -14.95 -4.15
C TYR A 31 9.65 -13.56 -3.67
N ALA A 32 9.39 -12.63 -4.59
CA ALA A 32 8.86 -11.30 -4.24
C ALA A 32 7.52 -11.41 -3.49
N PHE A 33 6.60 -12.27 -3.98
CA PHE A 33 5.34 -12.56 -3.32
C PHE A 33 5.54 -13.17 -1.93
N LEU A 34 6.36 -14.22 -1.80
CA LEU A 34 6.61 -14.87 -0.51
C LEU A 34 7.20 -13.92 0.52
N VAL A 35 8.21 -13.14 0.14
CA VAL A 35 8.85 -12.18 1.04
C VAL A 35 7.90 -11.03 1.39
N GLY A 36 7.15 -10.51 0.43
CA GLY A 36 6.16 -9.45 0.65
C GLY A 36 5.01 -9.88 1.57
N MET A 37 4.47 -11.09 1.36
CA MET A 37 3.45 -11.68 2.24
C MET A 37 3.99 -11.91 3.65
N THR A 38 5.21 -12.40 3.77
CA THR A 38 5.87 -12.59 5.08
C THR A 38 6.01 -11.25 5.80
N ALA A 39 6.46 -10.20 5.12
CA ALA A 39 6.55 -8.86 5.70
C ALA A 39 5.19 -8.34 6.18
N SER A 40 4.12 -8.55 5.40
CA SER A 40 2.76 -8.14 5.75
C SER A 40 2.19 -8.92 6.93
N LEU A 41 2.47 -10.22 7.04
CA LEU A 41 2.04 -11.05 8.17
C LEU A 41 2.73 -10.64 9.47
N PHE A 42 4.02 -10.32 9.43
CA PHE A 42 4.73 -9.79 10.61
C PHE A 42 4.14 -8.45 11.06
N ASP A 43 3.80 -7.57 10.14
CA ASP A 43 3.15 -6.29 10.44
C ASP A 43 1.81 -6.49 11.17
N GLY A 44 0.96 -7.36 10.66
CA GLY A 44 -0.32 -7.69 11.30
C GLY A 44 -0.15 -8.33 12.69
N ALA A 45 0.80 -9.24 12.85
CA ALA A 45 1.07 -9.92 14.11
C ALA A 45 1.61 -8.94 15.18
N ASP A 46 2.58 -8.09 14.82
CA ASP A 46 3.16 -7.10 15.73
C ASP A 46 2.12 -6.07 16.20
N GLY A 47 1.25 -5.63 15.31
CA GLY A 47 0.12 -4.76 15.64
C GLY A 47 -0.88 -5.40 16.60
N LEU A 48 -1.17 -6.70 16.45
CA LEU A 48 -2.04 -7.45 17.36
C LEU A 48 -1.38 -7.61 18.73
N VAL A 49 -0.12 -8.00 18.79
CA VAL A 49 0.63 -8.15 20.05
C VAL A 49 0.74 -6.83 20.79
N ALA A 50 1.09 -5.73 20.10
CA ALA A 50 1.20 -4.41 20.70
C ALA A 50 -0.12 -3.92 21.30
N ARG A 51 -1.26 -4.19 20.64
CA ARG A 51 -2.60 -3.91 21.19
C ARG A 51 -2.92 -4.77 22.40
N ALA A 52 -2.64 -6.07 22.34
CA ALA A 52 -2.93 -7.01 23.42
C ALA A 52 -2.09 -6.72 24.68
N THR A 53 -0.82 -6.32 24.51
CA THR A 53 0.11 -6.03 25.61
C THR A 53 0.07 -4.59 26.08
N LYS A 54 -0.74 -3.71 25.45
CA LYS A 54 -0.81 -2.27 25.76
C LYS A 54 0.56 -1.56 25.73
N THR A 55 1.46 -2.03 24.85
CA THR A 55 2.82 -1.48 24.70
C THR A 55 2.91 -0.42 23.60
N ASN A 56 1.77 0.03 23.08
CA ASN A 56 1.71 1.06 22.05
C ASN A 56 2.39 2.36 22.54
N SER A 57 3.33 2.86 21.77
CA SER A 57 3.98 4.14 22.04
C SER A 57 3.68 5.13 20.91
N ILE A 58 3.53 6.41 21.26
CA ILE A 58 3.33 7.49 20.26
C ILE A 58 4.47 7.51 19.24
N ARG A 59 5.72 7.29 19.71
CA ARG A 59 6.90 7.24 18.83
C ARG A 59 6.87 6.03 17.89
N GLY A 60 6.44 4.87 18.41
CA GLY A 60 6.28 3.65 17.60
C GLY A 60 5.23 3.83 16.51
N GLY A 61 4.07 4.35 16.84
CA GLY A 61 3.00 4.62 15.86
C GLY A 61 3.40 5.63 14.79
N TYR A 62 4.14 6.68 15.17
CA TYR A 62 4.66 7.64 14.19
C TYR A 62 5.69 7.00 13.23
N LEU A 63 6.63 6.22 13.78
CA LEU A 63 7.64 5.53 12.99
C LEU A 63 7.01 4.52 12.03
N ASP A 64 6.06 3.72 12.52
CA ASP A 64 5.32 2.74 11.75
C ASP A 64 4.57 3.41 10.59
N ALA A 65 3.77 4.42 10.87
CA ALA A 65 3.05 5.18 9.84
C ALA A 65 3.98 5.80 8.79
N THR A 66 5.16 6.26 9.18
CA THR A 66 6.14 6.85 8.26
C THR A 66 6.79 5.79 7.37
N LEU A 67 7.24 4.68 7.97
CA LEU A 67 7.89 3.59 7.25
C LEU A 67 6.94 2.86 6.31
N ASP A 68 5.67 2.82 6.66
CA ASP A 68 4.62 2.34 5.77
C ASP A 68 4.54 3.12 4.45
N ARG A 69 4.73 4.43 4.51
CA ARG A 69 4.78 5.26 3.28
C ARG A 69 6.00 4.96 2.44
N TYR A 70 7.17 4.76 3.06
CA TYR A 70 8.35 4.33 2.33
C TYR A 70 8.16 2.95 1.69
N ALA A 71 7.54 2.00 2.38
CA ALA A 71 7.23 0.69 1.83
C ALA A 71 6.32 0.78 0.59
N ASP A 72 5.23 1.56 0.69
CA ASP A 72 4.33 1.81 -0.44
C ASP A 72 5.09 2.44 -1.63
N CYS A 73 5.93 3.46 -1.37
CA CYS A 73 6.79 4.08 -2.38
C CYS A 73 7.70 3.09 -3.10
N ILE A 74 8.45 2.30 -2.32
CA ILE A 74 9.42 1.35 -2.85
C ILE A 74 8.75 0.32 -3.76
N ALA A 75 7.61 -0.23 -3.32
CA ALA A 75 6.90 -1.24 -4.09
C ALA A 75 6.31 -0.68 -5.41
N PHE A 76 5.63 0.47 -5.37
CA PHE A 76 5.12 1.07 -6.60
C PHE A 76 6.26 1.55 -7.52
N SER A 77 7.37 2.03 -6.97
CA SER A 77 8.55 2.37 -7.76
C SER A 77 9.15 1.15 -8.46
N ALA A 78 9.19 0.00 -7.80
CA ALA A 78 9.63 -1.25 -8.43
C ALA A 78 8.72 -1.63 -9.61
N LEU A 79 7.39 -1.51 -9.46
CA LEU A 79 6.44 -1.76 -10.54
C LEU A 79 6.60 -0.79 -11.72
N ILE A 80 6.91 0.48 -11.46
CA ILE A 80 7.19 1.48 -12.50
C ILE A 80 8.47 1.12 -13.28
N LEU A 81 9.50 0.64 -12.56
CA LEU A 81 10.82 0.40 -13.14
C LEU A 81 10.95 -0.97 -13.82
N CYS A 82 10.14 -1.97 -13.46
CA CYS A 82 10.21 -3.31 -14.07
C CYS A 82 9.44 -3.44 -15.39
N ASP A 83 8.76 -2.38 -15.83
CA ASP A 83 7.98 -2.33 -17.09
C ASP A 83 6.91 -3.43 -17.24
N TRP A 84 6.42 -4.00 -16.14
CA TRP A 84 5.38 -5.02 -16.20
C TRP A 84 3.96 -4.47 -16.31
N VAL A 85 3.79 -3.21 -15.96
CA VAL A 85 2.50 -2.55 -16.08
C VAL A 85 2.40 -1.91 -17.46
N ASN A 86 1.57 -2.49 -18.30
CA ASN A 86 1.30 -2.05 -19.66
C ASN A 86 0.11 -1.08 -19.74
N PRO A 87 -0.14 -0.40 -20.86
CA PRO A 87 -1.43 0.22 -21.09
C PRO A 87 -2.55 -0.82 -21.00
N LEU A 88 -3.72 -0.42 -20.48
CA LEU A 88 -4.87 -1.32 -20.49
C LEU A 88 -5.26 -1.65 -21.94
N PRO A 89 -5.67 -2.90 -22.24
CA PRO A 89 -6.11 -3.30 -23.59
C PRO A 89 -7.55 -2.81 -23.86
N ILE A 90 -7.76 -1.51 -23.69
CA ILE A 90 -9.03 -0.82 -23.90
C ILE A 90 -8.72 0.40 -24.78
N GLU A 91 -9.19 0.40 -26.00
CA GLU A 91 -8.90 1.41 -27.03
C GLU A 91 -9.01 2.86 -26.51
N SER A 92 -10.04 3.14 -25.70
CA SER A 92 -10.24 4.48 -25.12
C SER A 92 -9.24 4.85 -24.01
N LEU A 93 -8.44 3.92 -23.50
CA LEU A 93 -7.50 4.10 -22.38
C LEU A 93 -6.05 3.79 -22.77
N GLU A 94 -5.77 3.40 -24.00
CA GLU A 94 -4.42 3.07 -24.49
C GLU A 94 -3.43 4.24 -24.38
N PHE A 95 -3.93 5.48 -24.36
CA PHE A 95 -3.09 6.66 -24.16
C PHE A 95 -2.50 6.77 -22.74
N ILE A 96 -3.03 6.00 -21.77
CA ILE A 96 -2.51 5.95 -20.39
C ILE A 96 -1.46 4.84 -20.33
N SER A 97 -0.18 5.23 -20.22
CA SER A 97 0.89 4.25 -20.09
C SER A 97 0.81 3.46 -18.78
N GLY A 98 1.42 2.28 -18.76
CA GLY A 98 1.50 1.46 -17.55
C GLY A 98 2.14 2.19 -16.39
N GLN A 99 3.20 2.97 -16.64
CA GLN A 99 3.85 3.81 -15.63
C GLN A 99 2.89 4.87 -15.06
N MET A 100 2.00 5.45 -15.89
CA MET A 100 0.99 6.39 -15.41
C MET A 100 -0.02 5.72 -14.49
N TRP A 101 -0.45 4.47 -14.79
CA TRP A 101 -1.30 3.69 -13.90
C TRP A 101 -0.62 3.41 -12.57
N ALA A 102 0.64 2.97 -12.58
CA ALA A 102 1.41 2.70 -11.38
C ALA A 102 1.66 3.98 -10.54
N MET A 103 1.95 5.10 -11.19
CA MET A 103 2.04 6.41 -10.52
C MET A 103 0.71 6.84 -9.90
N ALA A 104 -0.41 6.67 -10.60
CA ALA A 104 -1.73 6.99 -10.09
C ALA A 104 -2.09 6.11 -8.88
N ALA A 105 -1.73 4.81 -8.89
CA ALA A 105 -1.90 3.91 -7.75
C ALA A 105 -1.07 4.36 -6.55
N MET A 106 0.19 4.76 -6.76
CA MET A 106 1.06 5.30 -5.73
C MET A 106 0.47 6.58 -5.12
N ILE A 107 0.01 7.52 -5.96
CA ILE A 107 -0.64 8.76 -5.52
C ILE A 107 -1.87 8.44 -4.68
N GLY A 108 -2.75 7.55 -5.13
CA GLY A 108 -3.92 7.10 -4.38
C GLY A 108 -3.57 6.50 -3.01
N ALA A 109 -2.51 5.70 -2.95
CA ALA A 109 -2.00 5.11 -1.71
C ALA A 109 -1.55 6.18 -0.70
N PHE A 110 -0.82 7.20 -1.16
CA PHE A 110 -0.38 8.33 -0.34
C PHE A 110 -1.55 9.20 0.11
N GLN A 111 -2.40 9.59 -0.83
CA GLN A 111 -3.52 10.48 -0.54
C GLN A 111 -4.52 9.87 0.44
N THR A 112 -4.83 8.57 0.30
CA THR A 112 -5.66 7.85 1.26
C THR A 112 -5.14 7.98 2.69
N SER A 113 -3.84 7.83 2.87
CA SER A 113 -3.20 7.91 4.18
C SER A 113 -3.06 9.34 4.68
N TYR A 114 -2.72 10.26 3.79
CA TYR A 114 -2.59 11.67 4.13
C TYR A 114 -3.94 12.29 4.54
N CYS A 115 -5.02 12.03 3.77
CA CYS A 115 -6.35 12.52 4.09
C CYS A 115 -6.79 12.04 5.48
N ARG A 116 -6.53 10.77 5.82
CA ARG A 116 -6.81 10.23 7.16
C ARG A 116 -6.04 11.00 8.24
N ALA A 117 -4.72 11.08 8.11
CA ALA A 117 -3.88 11.74 9.11
C ALA A 117 -4.21 13.24 9.26
N ALA A 118 -4.52 13.93 8.16
CA ALA A 118 -4.89 15.34 8.17
C ALA A 118 -6.25 15.57 8.87
N ALA A 119 -7.25 14.74 8.57
CA ALA A 119 -8.57 14.84 9.19
C ALA A 119 -8.55 14.49 10.68
N GLU A 120 -7.88 13.41 11.06
CA GLU A 120 -7.75 12.99 12.47
C GLU A 120 -7.02 14.05 13.30
N ARG A 121 -6.02 14.75 12.72
CA ARG A 121 -5.37 15.89 13.38
C ARG A 121 -6.32 17.06 13.66
N LEU A 122 -7.34 17.22 12.85
CA LEU A 122 -8.37 18.25 12.98
C LEU A 122 -9.62 17.75 13.74
N GLY A 123 -9.56 16.57 14.37
CA GLY A 123 -10.62 16.04 15.23
C GLY A 123 -11.67 15.20 14.50
N VAL A 124 -11.59 15.05 13.17
CA VAL A 124 -12.55 14.28 12.38
C VAL A 124 -12.04 12.85 12.15
N SER A 125 -12.74 11.85 12.71
CA SER A 125 -12.40 10.44 12.51
C SER A 125 -12.64 10.02 11.06
N GLN A 126 -11.72 9.21 10.53
CA GLN A 126 -11.80 8.62 9.20
C GLN A 126 -11.89 7.08 9.25
N GLU A 127 -12.21 6.52 10.42
CA GLU A 127 -12.31 5.07 10.60
C GLU A 127 -13.49 4.52 9.78
N GLY A 128 -13.24 3.47 9.00
CA GLY A 128 -14.24 2.86 8.13
C GLY A 128 -14.63 3.68 6.89
N ILE A 129 -13.95 4.79 6.61
CA ILE A 129 -14.22 5.62 5.44
C ILE A 129 -13.27 5.25 4.29
N GLY A 130 -13.87 4.83 3.18
CA GLY A 130 -13.16 4.51 1.94
C GLY A 130 -13.43 3.10 1.44
N LEU A 131 -13.12 2.87 0.15
CA LEU A 131 -13.33 1.58 -0.52
C LEU A 131 -12.19 0.60 -0.26
N ILE A 132 -10.98 1.12 -0.05
CA ILE A 132 -9.79 0.31 0.12
C ILE A 132 -8.83 0.96 1.10
N GLU A 133 -8.37 0.20 2.08
CA GLU A 133 -7.30 0.58 2.99
C GLU A 133 -5.97 -0.10 2.59
N ARG A 134 -4.93 0.08 3.41
CA ARG A 134 -3.59 -0.45 3.13
C ARG A 134 -3.53 -1.98 3.11
N PRO A 135 -4.13 -2.72 4.06
CA PRO A 135 -4.07 -4.18 4.06
C PRO A 135 -4.70 -4.80 2.81
N GLU A 136 -5.89 -4.32 2.41
CA GLU A 136 -6.58 -4.81 1.22
C GLU A 136 -5.78 -4.54 -0.05
N ARG A 137 -5.16 -3.37 -0.14
CA ARG A 137 -4.30 -2.99 -1.28
C ARG A 137 -3.13 -3.94 -1.45
N TRP A 138 -2.42 -4.23 -0.34
CA TRP A 138 -1.31 -5.18 -0.36
C TRP A 138 -1.75 -6.60 -0.68
N PHE A 139 -2.90 -7.00 -0.14
CA PHE A 139 -3.48 -8.31 -0.43
C PHE A 139 -3.85 -8.46 -1.92
N ILE A 140 -4.52 -7.45 -2.50
CA ILE A 140 -4.91 -7.45 -3.91
C ILE A 140 -3.66 -7.46 -4.80
N LEU A 141 -2.65 -6.66 -4.49
CA LEU A 141 -1.39 -6.63 -5.24
C LEU A 141 -0.66 -7.97 -5.19
N GLY A 142 -0.53 -8.55 -4.00
CA GLY A 142 0.11 -9.84 -3.80
C GLY A 142 -0.64 -10.98 -4.50
N MET A 143 -1.96 -11.00 -4.40
CA MET A 143 -2.79 -11.99 -5.10
C MET A 143 -2.71 -11.82 -6.62
N GLY A 144 -2.65 -10.58 -7.11
CA GLY A 144 -2.44 -10.32 -8.53
C GLY A 144 -1.13 -10.89 -9.07
N LEU A 145 -0.03 -10.69 -8.34
CA LEU A 145 1.26 -11.28 -8.68
C LEU A 145 1.20 -12.82 -8.69
N LEU A 146 0.61 -13.41 -7.66
CA LEU A 146 0.49 -14.88 -7.57
C LEU A 146 -0.36 -15.46 -8.70
N ILE A 147 -1.52 -14.87 -8.98
CA ILE A 147 -2.42 -15.32 -10.04
C ILE A 147 -1.74 -15.15 -11.40
N GLY A 148 -1.09 -14.01 -11.64
CA GLY A 148 -0.36 -13.77 -12.88
C GLY A 148 0.72 -14.82 -13.13
N GLU A 149 1.49 -15.16 -12.10
CA GLU A 149 2.52 -16.21 -12.17
C GLU A 149 1.91 -17.60 -12.46
N LEU A 150 0.82 -17.95 -11.77
CA LEU A 150 0.15 -19.25 -11.97
C LEU A 150 -0.50 -19.36 -13.35
N MET A 151 -0.98 -18.26 -13.92
CA MET A 151 -1.58 -18.23 -15.25
C MET A 151 -0.55 -18.07 -16.37
N GLY A 152 0.71 -17.73 -16.03
CA GLY A 152 1.77 -17.45 -16.99
C GLY A 152 1.58 -16.13 -17.76
N ASP A 153 0.77 -15.22 -17.21
CA ASP A 153 0.47 -13.90 -17.80
C ASP A 153 0.47 -12.80 -16.72
N VAL A 154 1.64 -12.58 -16.18
CA VAL A 154 1.85 -11.58 -15.10
C VAL A 154 1.55 -10.18 -15.58
N GLU A 155 1.98 -9.84 -16.79
CA GLU A 155 1.86 -8.48 -17.33
C GLU A 155 0.40 -8.05 -17.44
N THR A 156 -0.47 -8.89 -18.01
CA THR A 156 -1.90 -8.56 -18.11
C THR A 156 -2.55 -8.47 -16.73
N ILE A 157 -2.32 -9.44 -15.87
CA ILE A 157 -2.95 -9.49 -14.55
C ILE A 157 -2.51 -8.31 -13.68
N ILE A 158 -1.19 -8.04 -13.63
CA ILE A 158 -0.69 -6.94 -12.82
C ILE A 158 -1.12 -5.56 -13.36
N THR A 159 -1.24 -5.42 -14.66
CA THR A 159 -1.78 -4.20 -15.29
C THR A 159 -3.21 -3.93 -14.83
N ILE A 160 -4.08 -4.94 -14.87
CA ILE A 160 -5.48 -4.82 -14.40
C ILE A 160 -5.51 -4.48 -12.91
N VAL A 161 -4.72 -5.18 -12.11
CA VAL A 161 -4.65 -4.97 -10.67
C VAL A 161 -4.17 -3.56 -10.33
N VAL A 162 -3.10 -3.09 -10.94
CA VAL A 162 -2.56 -1.75 -10.69
C VAL A 162 -3.53 -0.65 -11.13
N ALA A 163 -4.19 -0.82 -12.27
CA ALA A 163 -5.22 0.11 -12.71
C ALA A 163 -6.43 0.13 -11.75
N ALA A 164 -6.87 -1.03 -11.26
CA ALA A 164 -7.90 -1.10 -10.23
C ALA A 164 -7.48 -0.40 -8.93
N LEU A 165 -6.25 -0.63 -8.46
CA LEU A 165 -5.69 0.05 -7.29
C LEU A 165 -5.56 1.56 -7.48
N ALA A 166 -5.22 2.02 -8.69
CA ALA A 166 -5.19 3.43 -9.04
C ALA A 166 -6.57 4.07 -8.89
N ILE A 167 -7.60 3.42 -9.42
CA ILE A 167 -8.98 3.92 -9.34
C ILE A 167 -9.48 3.87 -7.89
N LEU A 168 -9.42 2.73 -7.24
CA LEU A 168 -9.96 2.52 -5.88
C LEU A 168 -9.25 3.39 -4.84
N GLY A 169 -7.93 3.53 -4.93
CA GLY A 169 -7.14 4.36 -4.02
C GLY A 169 -7.50 5.84 -4.13
N ASN A 170 -7.59 6.37 -5.34
CA ASN A 170 -7.97 7.76 -5.55
C ASN A 170 -9.44 8.03 -5.19
N LEU A 171 -10.36 7.11 -5.48
CA LEU A 171 -11.76 7.21 -5.04
C LEU A 171 -11.84 7.20 -3.51
N THR A 172 -11.08 6.36 -2.83
CA THR A 172 -10.99 6.36 -1.36
C THR A 172 -10.51 7.70 -0.82
N ALA A 173 -9.50 8.30 -1.44
CA ALA A 173 -9.02 9.61 -1.05
C ALA A 173 -10.10 10.70 -1.22
N ILE A 174 -10.84 10.68 -2.34
CA ILE A 174 -11.95 11.58 -2.60
C ILE A 174 -13.08 11.39 -1.56
N GLN A 175 -13.43 10.14 -1.23
CA GLN A 175 -14.43 9.84 -0.20
C GLN A 175 -14.02 10.41 1.16
N ARG A 176 -12.74 10.27 1.56
CA ARG A 176 -12.20 10.82 2.80
C ARG A 176 -12.23 12.35 2.84
N MET A 177 -11.88 13.00 1.72
CA MET A 177 -11.98 14.45 1.59
C MET A 177 -13.43 14.93 1.72
N ASN A 178 -14.36 14.24 1.03
CA ASN A 178 -15.77 14.59 1.09
C ASN A 178 -16.38 14.37 2.50
N HIS A 179 -16.05 13.26 3.15
CA HIS A 179 -16.46 12.99 4.52
C HIS A 179 -15.99 14.09 5.46
N PHE A 180 -14.71 14.46 5.41
CA PHE A 180 -14.18 15.56 6.22
C PHE A 180 -14.94 16.86 5.96
N TRP A 181 -15.22 17.19 4.69
CA TRP A 181 -15.93 18.42 4.33
C TRP A 181 -17.37 18.50 4.86
N ILE A 182 -18.03 17.36 4.95
CA ILE A 182 -19.40 17.25 5.49
C ILE A 182 -19.37 17.43 7.01
N GLU A 183 -18.48 16.71 7.71
CA GLU A 183 -18.38 16.76 9.16
C GLU A 183 -17.92 18.13 9.66
N ALA A 184 -16.94 18.74 9.02
CA ALA A 184 -16.42 20.06 9.38
C ALA A 184 -17.43 21.24 9.18
N LYS A 185 -18.54 21.02 8.47
CA LYS A 185 -19.62 22.00 8.37
C LYS A 185 -20.56 22.01 9.58
N ASN A 186 -20.52 20.95 10.39
CA ASN A 186 -21.40 20.77 11.54
C ASN A 186 -20.78 21.32 12.85
N GLU A 187 -19.54 21.84 12.77
CA GLU A 187 -18.86 22.58 13.84
C GLU A 187 -18.99 24.10 13.64
#